data_cbf98704bc8ea66c30c191b98110f0ce
#
_entry.id   cbf98704bc8ea66c30c191b98110f0ce
#
_cell.length_a   1.000
_cell.length_b   1.000
_cell.length_c   1.000
_cell.angle_alpha   90.00
_cell.angle_beta   90.00
_cell.angle_gamma   90.00
#
_symmetry.space_group_name_H-M   'P 1'
#
loop_
_entity.id
_entity.type
_entity.pdbx_description
1 polymer ?
#
loop_
_entity_poly.entity_id
_entity_poly.type
_entity_poly.pdbx_seq_one_letter_code
_entity_poly.pdbx_strand_id
1 'polypeptide(L)'
;MKNFLYIGFAAAIGGWSRWGIGILLNSLHPIFPLGTLTVNLMGGFLMGVSMGAFEFFSDLSPDLKLIINIGFLGSLTTFSAFTAEIFQLLQKNEFVASLTLIALHVVGSILMAYLGWLTIGFIKQSI
;
A
#
# COMPACT_ATOMS: atom_id res chain seq x y z
N MET A 1 1.45 25.93 -4.38
CA MET A 1 0.02 25.81 -3.99
C MET A 1 -0.75 24.73 -4.76
N LYS A 2 -0.53 24.56 -6.08
CA LYS A 2 -1.26 23.54 -6.87
C LYS A 2 -1.04 22.10 -6.34
N ASN A 3 0.22 21.74 -6.05
CA ASN A 3 0.55 20.40 -5.56
C ASN A 3 -0.10 20.06 -4.20
N PHE A 4 -0.27 21.04 -3.34
CA PHE A 4 -0.98 20.87 -2.06
C PHE A 4 -2.42 20.38 -2.26
N LEU A 5 -3.16 21.01 -3.19
CA LEU A 5 -4.53 20.61 -3.50
C LEU A 5 -4.59 19.24 -4.19
N TYR A 6 -3.69 18.97 -5.13
CA TYR A 6 -3.66 17.68 -5.83
C TYR A 6 -3.30 16.52 -4.91
N ILE A 7 -2.32 16.71 -4.01
CA ILE A 7 -1.96 15.71 -2.99
C ILE A 7 -3.14 15.47 -2.06
N GLY A 8 -3.81 16.53 -1.58
CA GLY A 8 -4.98 16.42 -0.70
C GLY A 8 -6.14 15.66 -1.35
N PHE A 9 -6.43 15.94 -2.63
CA PHE A 9 -7.47 15.24 -3.37
C PHE A 9 -7.12 13.76 -3.60
N ALA A 10 -5.89 13.47 -4.02
CA ALA A 10 -5.39 12.11 -4.19
C ALA A 10 -5.41 11.33 -2.85
N ALA A 11 -5.06 12.00 -1.74
CA ALA A 11 -5.12 11.43 -0.40
C ALA A 11 -6.55 11.08 0.02
N ALA A 12 -7.53 11.93 -0.30
CA ALA A 12 -8.93 11.64 -0.04
C ALA A 12 -9.37 10.37 -0.76
N ILE A 13 -9.02 10.22 -2.05
CA ILE A 13 -9.33 9.01 -2.83
C ILE A 13 -8.66 7.78 -2.22
N GLY A 14 -7.37 7.86 -1.87
CA GLY A 14 -6.64 6.76 -1.24
C GLY A 14 -7.27 6.34 0.09
N GLY A 15 -7.61 7.30 0.95
CA GLY A 15 -8.26 7.05 2.23
C GLY A 15 -9.65 6.43 2.09
N TRP A 16 -10.46 6.90 1.15
CA TRP A 16 -11.78 6.31 0.86
C TRP A 16 -11.66 4.89 0.31
N SER A 17 -10.70 4.64 -0.58
CA SER A 17 -10.45 3.30 -1.11
C SER A 17 -10.04 2.33 0.02
N ARG A 18 -9.14 2.75 0.90
CA ARG A 18 -8.76 1.96 2.09
C ARG A 18 -9.97 1.67 2.99
N TRP A 19 -10.76 2.67 3.29
CA TRP A 19 -11.94 2.51 4.12
C TRP A 19 -12.95 1.54 3.50
N GLY A 20 -13.25 1.67 2.21
CA GLY A 20 -14.14 0.78 1.49
C GLY A 20 -13.65 -0.67 1.45
N ILE A 21 -12.37 -0.90 1.15
CA ILE A 21 -11.76 -2.24 1.17
C ILE A 21 -11.80 -2.82 2.60
N GLY A 22 -11.56 -2.00 3.61
CA GLY A 22 -11.66 -2.40 5.02
C GLY A 22 -13.07 -2.90 5.36
N ILE A 23 -14.11 -2.17 4.99
CA ILE A 23 -15.50 -2.59 5.21
C ILE A 23 -15.79 -3.95 4.53
N LEU A 24 -15.31 -4.13 3.31
CA LEU A 24 -15.60 -5.33 2.54
C LEU A 24 -14.86 -6.58 3.04
N LEU A 25 -13.62 -6.43 3.49
CA LEU A 25 -12.73 -7.58 3.69
C LEU A 25 -12.36 -7.86 5.16
N ASN A 26 -12.38 -6.87 6.07
CA ASN A 26 -11.95 -7.09 7.46
C ASN A 26 -12.82 -8.07 8.22
N SER A 27 -14.09 -8.20 7.86
CA SER A 27 -15.03 -9.14 8.47
C SER A 27 -14.91 -10.58 7.97
N LEU A 28 -14.15 -10.82 6.91
CA LEU A 28 -14.08 -12.15 6.28
C LEU A 28 -13.24 -13.16 7.06
N HIS A 29 -12.37 -12.71 7.95
CA HIS A 29 -11.53 -13.60 8.76
C HIS A 29 -11.56 -13.18 10.24
N PRO A 30 -11.70 -14.15 11.18
CA PRO A 30 -11.90 -13.83 12.59
C PRO A 30 -10.67 -13.25 13.30
N ILE A 31 -9.46 -13.54 12.80
CA ILE A 31 -8.19 -13.15 13.42
C ILE A 31 -7.45 -12.10 12.59
N PHE A 32 -7.43 -12.28 11.27
CA PHE A 32 -6.65 -11.41 10.37
C PHE A 32 -7.55 -10.38 9.67
N PRO A 33 -7.29 -9.08 9.84
CA PRO A 33 -7.99 -8.02 9.13
C PRO A 33 -7.52 -7.98 7.68
N LEU A 34 -8.20 -8.74 6.83
CA LEU A 34 -7.82 -8.93 5.42
C LEU A 34 -7.86 -7.63 4.61
N GLY A 35 -8.72 -6.69 4.98
CA GLY A 35 -8.77 -5.39 4.30
C GLY A 35 -7.50 -4.58 4.49
N THR A 36 -6.99 -4.49 5.73
CA THR A 36 -5.73 -3.81 6.05
C THR A 36 -4.55 -4.47 5.34
N LEU A 37 -4.49 -5.80 5.36
CA LEU A 37 -3.45 -6.55 4.64
C LEU A 37 -3.53 -6.29 3.14
N THR A 38 -4.72 -6.37 2.55
CA THR A 38 -4.93 -6.16 1.11
C THR A 38 -4.47 -4.78 0.68
N VAL A 39 -4.86 -3.71 1.37
CA VAL A 39 -4.46 -2.35 0.97
C VAL A 39 -2.96 -2.12 1.09
N ASN A 40 -2.30 -2.74 2.07
CA ASN A 40 -0.85 -2.63 2.21
C ASN A 40 -0.11 -3.43 1.12
N LEU A 41 -0.56 -4.63 0.78
CA LEU A 41 0.00 -5.42 -0.33
C LEU A 41 -0.23 -4.75 -1.69
N MET A 42 -1.45 -4.29 -1.96
CA MET A 42 -1.77 -3.54 -3.19
C MET A 42 -0.97 -2.25 -3.28
N GLY A 43 -0.89 -1.51 -2.18
CA GLY A 43 -0.09 -0.29 -2.10
C GLY A 43 1.39 -0.56 -2.32
N GLY A 44 1.93 -1.66 -1.79
CA GLY A 44 3.29 -2.12 -2.05
C GLY A 44 3.51 -2.36 -3.55
N PHE A 45 2.64 -3.13 -4.20
CA PHE A 45 2.71 -3.39 -5.64
C PHE A 45 2.67 -2.10 -6.47
N LEU A 46 1.69 -1.22 -6.20
CA LEU A 46 1.56 0.05 -6.90
C LEU A 46 2.74 1.00 -6.64
N MET A 47 3.33 0.96 -5.45
CA MET A 47 4.57 1.70 -5.16
C MET A 47 5.72 1.19 -6.03
N GLY A 48 5.87 -0.13 -6.19
CA GLY A 48 6.86 -0.72 -7.08
C GLY A 48 6.64 -0.33 -8.54
N VAL A 49 5.39 -0.36 -9.01
CA VAL A 49 4.99 0.15 -10.34
C VAL A 49 5.40 1.62 -10.50
N SER A 50 5.08 2.46 -9.52
CA SER A 50 5.45 3.87 -9.54
C SER A 50 6.97 4.05 -9.60
N MET A 51 7.72 3.35 -8.75
CA MET A 51 9.19 3.41 -8.75
C MET A 51 9.77 3.03 -10.11
N GLY A 52 9.34 1.90 -10.68
CA GLY A 52 9.76 1.47 -12.02
C GLY A 52 9.37 2.47 -13.11
N ALA A 53 8.16 3.02 -13.06
CA ALA A 53 7.73 4.01 -14.03
C ALA A 53 8.61 5.27 -14.02
N PHE A 54 8.91 5.82 -12.85
CA PHE A 54 9.76 7.01 -12.73
C PHE A 54 11.25 6.74 -12.94
N GLU A 55 11.70 5.49 -12.84
CA GLU A 55 13.06 5.08 -13.18
C GLU A 55 13.24 4.90 -14.69
N PHE A 56 12.28 4.24 -15.35
CA PHE A 56 12.41 3.83 -16.75
C PHE A 56 11.86 4.84 -17.75
N PHE A 57 10.99 5.77 -17.33
CA PHE A 57 10.39 6.79 -18.19
C PHE A 57 10.74 8.18 -17.67
N SER A 58 11.73 8.81 -18.32
CA SER A 58 12.30 10.13 -17.91
C SER A 58 11.33 11.30 -18.05
N ASP A 59 10.27 11.15 -18.85
CA ASP A 59 9.36 12.24 -19.18
C ASP A 59 8.24 12.46 -18.15
N LEU A 60 8.19 11.62 -17.12
CA LEU A 60 7.20 11.72 -16.06
C LEU A 60 7.53 12.87 -15.10
N SER A 61 6.55 13.72 -14.82
CA SER A 61 6.76 14.89 -13.99
C SER A 61 7.00 14.54 -12.51
N PRO A 62 7.90 15.25 -11.81
CA PRO A 62 8.08 15.09 -10.36
C PRO A 62 6.81 15.35 -9.56
N ASP A 63 5.94 16.24 -10.01
CA ASP A 63 4.66 16.54 -9.37
C ASP A 63 3.73 15.33 -9.39
N LEU A 64 3.69 14.58 -10.50
CA LEU A 64 2.93 13.35 -10.61
C LEU A 64 3.41 12.30 -9.60
N LYS A 65 4.72 12.20 -9.38
CA LYS A 65 5.31 11.33 -8.36
C LYS A 65 4.83 11.68 -6.95
N LEU A 66 4.78 12.97 -6.61
CA LEU A 66 4.28 13.43 -5.31
C LEU A 66 2.79 13.09 -5.14
N ILE A 67 1.98 13.34 -6.15
CA ILE A 67 0.54 13.09 -6.11
C ILE A 67 0.25 11.60 -5.93
N ILE A 68 0.93 10.73 -6.67
CA ILE A 68 0.73 9.28 -6.60
C ILE A 68 1.30 8.74 -5.28
N ASN A 69 2.56 8.99 -4.97
CA ASN A 69 3.24 8.29 -3.87
C ASN A 69 2.85 8.85 -2.50
N ILE A 70 2.79 10.17 -2.35
CA ILE A 70 2.45 10.80 -1.07
C ILE A 70 0.94 10.93 -0.93
N GLY A 71 0.24 11.40 -1.96
CA GLY A 71 -1.20 11.58 -1.91
C GLY A 71 -1.93 10.24 -1.87
N PHE A 72 -2.02 9.58 -3.01
CA PHE A 72 -2.85 8.38 -3.16
C PHE A 72 -2.31 7.18 -2.39
N LEU A 73 -1.08 6.72 -2.67
CA LEU A 73 -0.52 5.52 -2.05
C LEU A 73 -0.24 5.70 -0.56
N GLY A 74 0.21 6.89 -0.14
CA GLY A 74 0.43 7.21 1.27
C GLY A 74 -0.85 7.19 2.10
N SER A 75 -2.02 7.46 1.50
CA SER A 75 -3.32 7.39 2.17
C SER A 75 -4.02 6.04 1.99
N LEU A 76 -3.76 5.33 0.89
CA LEU A 76 -4.28 3.98 0.65
C LEU A 76 -3.70 2.98 1.65
N THR A 77 -2.38 3.02 1.86
CA THR A 77 -1.67 2.14 2.80
C THR A 77 -1.78 2.64 4.24
N THR A 78 -1.57 1.76 5.21
CA THR A 78 -1.68 2.14 6.62
C THR A 78 -0.75 1.34 7.51
N PHE A 79 0.18 2.04 8.13
CA PHE A 79 1.01 1.49 9.20
C PHE A 79 0.29 1.57 10.55
N SER A 80 -0.50 2.61 10.78
CA SER A 80 -1.19 2.82 12.07
C SER A 80 -2.25 1.75 12.35
N ALA A 81 -3.08 1.39 11.36
CA ALA A 81 -4.04 0.31 11.53
C ALA A 81 -3.34 -1.03 11.77
N PHE A 82 -2.33 -1.36 10.97
CA PHE A 82 -1.48 -2.54 11.16
C PHE A 82 -0.89 -2.61 12.58
N THR A 83 -0.34 -1.51 13.08
CA THR A 83 0.21 -1.44 14.44
C THR A 83 -0.86 -1.70 15.50
N ALA A 84 -2.05 -1.11 15.35
CA ALA A 84 -3.15 -1.33 16.28
C ALA A 84 -3.62 -2.78 16.29
N GLU A 85 -3.70 -3.43 15.13
CA GLU A 85 -4.07 -4.84 14.98
C GLU A 85 -3.07 -5.78 15.64
N ILE A 86 -1.76 -5.54 15.43
CA ILE A 86 -0.70 -6.31 16.10
C ILE A 86 -0.77 -6.13 17.62
N PHE A 87 -0.95 -4.90 18.10
CA PHE A 87 -1.06 -4.63 19.53
C PHE A 87 -2.24 -5.35 20.17
N GLN A 88 -3.39 -5.39 19.50
CA GLN A 88 -4.57 -6.13 19.97
C GLN A 88 -4.32 -7.65 20.05
N LEU A 89 -3.61 -8.23 19.06
CA LEU A 89 -3.23 -9.63 19.10
C LEU A 89 -2.28 -9.94 20.26
N LEU A 90 -1.30 -9.08 20.50
CA LEU A 90 -0.38 -9.22 21.65
C LEU A 90 -1.10 -9.14 23.00
N GLN A 91 -2.08 -8.23 23.15
CA GLN A 91 -2.90 -8.15 24.36
C GLN A 91 -3.72 -9.41 24.62
N LYS A 92 -4.08 -10.13 23.56
CA LYS A 92 -4.80 -11.43 23.64
C LYS A 92 -3.84 -12.63 23.78
N ASN A 93 -2.55 -12.41 23.92
CA ASN A 93 -1.49 -13.45 23.93
C ASN A 93 -1.40 -14.28 22.64
N GLU A 94 -1.90 -13.74 21.51
CA GLU A 94 -1.88 -14.37 20.18
C GLU A 94 -0.53 -14.10 19.47
N PHE A 95 0.57 -14.58 20.07
CA PHE A 95 1.93 -14.26 19.61
C PHE A 95 2.22 -14.79 18.20
N VAL A 96 1.78 -16.03 17.89
CA VAL A 96 2.01 -16.64 16.57
C VAL A 96 1.24 -15.87 15.50
N ALA A 97 -0.01 -15.50 15.75
CA ALA A 97 -0.80 -14.68 14.83
C ALA A 97 -0.18 -13.30 14.62
N SER A 98 0.33 -12.67 15.69
CA SER A 98 1.04 -11.38 15.61
C SER A 98 2.27 -11.45 14.71
N LEU A 99 3.14 -12.44 14.90
CA LEU A 99 4.34 -12.65 14.09
C LEU A 99 3.99 -12.95 12.63
N THR A 100 2.97 -13.78 12.40
CA THR A 100 2.49 -14.10 11.05
C THR A 100 1.98 -12.84 10.34
N LEU A 101 1.18 -12.02 11.02
CA LEU A 101 0.64 -10.79 10.44
C LEU A 101 1.75 -9.77 10.16
N ILE A 102 2.74 -9.64 11.05
CA ILE A 102 3.94 -8.79 10.82
C ILE A 102 4.68 -9.26 9.56
N ALA A 103 4.94 -10.56 9.43
CA ALA A 103 5.64 -11.10 8.27
C ALA A 103 4.86 -10.86 6.98
N LEU A 104 3.54 -11.08 6.98
CA LEU A 104 2.69 -10.83 5.82
C LEU A 104 2.69 -9.37 5.39
N HIS A 105 2.57 -8.44 6.33
CA HIS A 105 2.60 -7.01 6.02
C HIS A 105 3.98 -6.54 5.55
N VAL A 106 5.04 -6.87 6.25
CA VAL A 106 6.38 -6.34 5.97
C VAL A 106 6.99 -7.04 4.76
N VAL A 107 7.17 -8.36 4.85
CA VAL A 107 7.79 -9.14 3.76
C VAL A 107 6.89 -9.15 2.53
N GLY A 108 5.58 -9.35 2.73
CA GLY A 108 4.61 -9.35 1.65
C GLY A 108 4.59 -8.05 0.87
N SER A 109 4.56 -6.90 1.54
CA SER A 109 4.56 -5.58 0.86
C SER A 109 5.87 -5.31 0.11
N ILE A 110 7.02 -5.73 0.64
CA ILE A 110 8.31 -5.60 -0.04
C ILE A 110 8.34 -6.48 -1.30
N LEU A 111 7.89 -7.73 -1.21
CA LEU A 111 7.80 -8.62 -2.36
C LEU A 111 6.83 -8.09 -3.43
N MET A 112 5.69 -7.56 -3.02
CA MET A 112 4.73 -6.93 -3.93
C MET A 112 5.32 -5.70 -4.62
N ALA A 113 6.10 -4.87 -3.91
CA ALA A 113 6.81 -3.74 -4.52
C ALA A 113 7.84 -4.20 -5.55
N TYR A 114 8.59 -5.26 -5.26
CA TYR A 114 9.52 -5.85 -6.21
C TYR A 114 8.81 -6.36 -7.47
N LEU A 115 7.69 -7.06 -7.32
CA LEU A 115 6.86 -7.53 -8.43
C LEU A 115 6.31 -6.36 -9.27
N GLY A 116 5.84 -5.30 -8.64
CA GLY A 116 5.38 -4.09 -9.33
C GLY A 116 6.48 -3.43 -10.16
N TRP A 117 7.67 -3.32 -9.59
CA TRP A 117 8.85 -2.78 -10.28
C TRP A 117 9.26 -3.65 -11.49
N LEU A 118 9.31 -4.99 -11.32
CA LEU A 118 9.60 -5.93 -12.40
C LEU A 118 8.58 -5.82 -13.53
N THR A 119 7.30 -5.65 -13.22
CA THR A 119 6.23 -5.53 -14.24
C THR A 119 6.53 -4.39 -15.21
N ILE A 120 6.95 -3.23 -14.70
CA ILE A 120 7.31 -2.08 -15.55
C ILE A 120 8.60 -2.34 -16.33
N GLY A 121 9.58 -3.02 -15.73
CA GLY A 121 10.81 -3.42 -16.44
C GLY A 121 10.53 -4.30 -17.66
N PHE A 122 9.62 -5.28 -17.52
CA PHE A 122 9.19 -6.12 -18.64
C PHE A 122 8.44 -5.34 -19.73
N ILE A 123 7.54 -4.44 -19.33
CA ILE A 123 6.81 -3.59 -20.29
C ILE A 123 7.80 -2.76 -21.10
N LYS A 124 8.79 -2.15 -20.46
CA LYS A 124 9.79 -1.33 -21.14
C LYS A 124 10.62 -2.10 -22.15
N GLN A 125 10.97 -3.36 -21.85
CA GLN A 125 11.73 -4.20 -22.78
C GLN A 125 10.91 -4.63 -24.01
N SER A 126 9.58 -4.55 -23.92
CA SER A 126 8.66 -4.98 -24.98
C SER A 126 8.28 -3.84 -25.94
N ILE A 127 8.68 -2.59 -25.63
CA ILE A 127 8.44 -1.37 -26.43
C ILE A 127 9.74 -0.94 -27.11
#